data_2bbf5290d541d7b19050fec9cd76ecc2
#
_entry.id   2bbf5290d541d7b19050fec9cd76ecc2
#
_cell.length_a   1.000
_cell.length_b   1.000
_cell.length_c   1.000
_cell.angle_alpha   90.00
_cell.angle_beta   90.00
_cell.angle_gamma   90.00
#
_symmetry.space_group_name_H-M   'P 1'
#
loop_
_entity.id
_entity.type
_entity.pdbx_description
1 polymer ?
#
loop_
_entity_poly.entity_id
_entity_poly.type
_entity_poly.pdbx_seq_one_letter_code
_entity_poly.pdbx_strand_id
1 'polypeptide(L)'
;IKSSAGAIGLTQLMIPTASDIARKLRVKEYSLENPEQNIQFGTYYISELIHRLDGNVLAAFFSYNAGITRVRRWLKTSKIEFNNAQSLPIDLFLETVPYEETRGYGRKLIGAASLYGWLYYDKPIYEVVSSIVE
;
A
#
# COMPACT_ATOMS: atom_id res chain seq x y z
N ILE A 1 -12.46 14.22 -3.75
CA ILE A 1 -11.22 14.31 -4.54
C ILE A 1 -11.23 13.18 -5.55
N LYS A 2 -10.94 13.48 -6.83
CA LYS A 2 -10.84 12.50 -7.91
C LYS A 2 -9.56 12.72 -8.67
N SER A 3 -8.79 11.63 -8.89
CA SER A 3 -7.56 11.69 -9.68
C SER A 3 -7.84 11.70 -11.19
N SER A 4 -6.84 12.07 -12.00
CA SER A 4 -6.92 11.98 -13.47
C SER A 4 -7.12 10.54 -13.96
N ALA A 5 -6.64 9.53 -13.20
CA ALA A 5 -6.83 8.11 -13.48
C ALA A 5 -8.20 7.57 -13.05
N GLY A 6 -9.03 8.38 -12.38
CA GLY A 6 -10.38 8.01 -11.92
C GLY A 6 -10.43 7.39 -10.52
N ALA A 7 -9.36 7.46 -9.74
CA ALA A 7 -9.36 7.09 -8.33
C ALA A 7 -10.13 8.12 -7.49
N ILE A 8 -10.90 7.67 -6.50
CA ILE A 8 -11.86 8.48 -5.75
C ILE A 8 -11.58 8.44 -4.24
N GLY A 9 -11.75 9.59 -3.61
CA GLY A 9 -11.79 9.77 -2.16
C GLY A 9 -10.43 9.83 -1.48
N LEU A 10 -10.43 9.73 -0.15
CA LEU A 10 -9.23 9.86 0.69
C LEU A 10 -8.22 8.74 0.44
N THR A 11 -8.69 7.53 0.23
CA THR A 11 -7.85 6.35 -0.03
C THR A 11 -7.63 6.07 -1.51
N GLN A 12 -8.14 6.95 -2.38
CA GLN A 12 -7.92 6.87 -3.83
C GLN A 12 -8.26 5.52 -4.44
N LEU A 13 -9.47 5.01 -4.16
CA LEU A 13 -9.95 3.74 -4.70
C LEU A 13 -10.45 3.88 -6.14
N MET A 14 -10.11 2.89 -6.96
CA MET A 14 -10.69 2.71 -8.28
C MET A 14 -12.07 2.07 -8.16
N ILE A 15 -13.01 2.48 -9.03
CA ILE A 15 -14.39 1.96 -9.04
C ILE A 15 -14.45 0.43 -9.11
N PRO A 16 -13.68 -0.26 -9.98
CA PRO A 16 -13.71 -1.72 -10.01
C PRO A 16 -13.27 -2.37 -8.70
N THR A 17 -12.25 -1.80 -8.04
CA THR A 17 -11.76 -2.26 -6.74
C THR A 17 -12.83 -2.09 -5.67
N ALA A 18 -13.48 -0.93 -5.62
CA ALA A 18 -14.56 -0.65 -4.68
C ALA A 18 -15.77 -1.59 -4.88
N SER A 19 -16.13 -1.88 -6.13
CA SER A 19 -17.18 -2.84 -6.46
C SER A 19 -16.87 -4.25 -5.93
N ASP A 20 -15.63 -4.70 -6.08
CA ASP A 20 -15.20 -6.01 -5.57
C ASP A 20 -15.23 -6.05 -4.04
N ILE A 21 -14.80 -4.99 -3.37
CA ILE A 21 -14.86 -4.84 -1.91
C ILE A 21 -16.30 -4.84 -1.44
N ALA A 22 -17.17 -4.04 -2.05
CA ALA A 22 -18.59 -3.97 -1.71
C ALA A 22 -19.26 -5.35 -1.77
N ARG A 23 -18.97 -6.13 -2.81
CA ARG A 23 -19.45 -7.51 -2.95
C ARG A 23 -18.96 -8.40 -1.81
N LYS A 24 -17.67 -8.34 -1.45
CA LYS A 24 -17.08 -9.13 -0.36
C LYS A 24 -17.65 -8.77 1.00
N LEU A 25 -17.87 -7.47 1.24
CA LEU A 25 -18.45 -6.94 2.47
C LEU A 25 -20.00 -7.05 2.50
N ARG A 26 -20.64 -7.51 1.40
CA ARG A 26 -22.10 -7.57 1.22
C ARG A 26 -22.77 -6.21 1.38
N VAL A 27 -22.09 -5.14 1.00
CA VAL A 27 -22.60 -3.77 0.97
C VAL A 27 -23.31 -3.55 -0.37
N LYS A 28 -24.61 -3.26 -0.35
CA LYS A 28 -25.41 -3.07 -1.57
C LYS A 28 -25.29 -1.68 -2.16
N GLU A 29 -25.23 -0.68 -1.29
CA GLU A 29 -25.16 0.73 -1.67
C GLU A 29 -23.97 1.39 -0.97
N TYR A 30 -23.16 2.10 -1.71
CA TYR A 30 -22.00 2.83 -1.18
C TYR A 30 -21.69 4.05 -2.02
N SER A 31 -21.01 5.02 -1.41
CA SER A 31 -20.42 6.18 -2.09
C SER A 31 -18.95 6.32 -1.74
N LEU A 32 -18.09 6.32 -2.75
CA LEU A 32 -16.67 6.61 -2.54
C LEU A 32 -16.38 8.07 -2.19
N GLU A 33 -17.35 8.96 -2.34
CA GLU A 33 -17.26 10.34 -1.91
C GLU A 33 -17.57 10.50 -0.41
N ASN A 34 -18.24 9.52 0.20
CA ASN A 34 -18.42 9.47 1.64
C ASN A 34 -17.09 9.08 2.31
N PRO A 35 -16.51 9.94 3.18
CA PRO A 35 -15.20 9.70 3.76
C PRO A 35 -15.11 8.42 4.59
N GLU A 36 -16.13 8.12 5.38
CA GLU A 36 -16.14 6.94 6.25
C GLU A 36 -16.14 5.65 5.44
N GLN A 37 -17.01 5.55 4.43
CA GLN A 37 -17.08 4.39 3.54
C GLN A 37 -15.79 4.25 2.71
N ASN A 38 -15.23 5.36 2.27
CA ASN A 38 -13.98 5.35 1.52
C ASN A 38 -12.82 4.84 2.37
N ILE A 39 -12.69 5.29 3.63
CA ILE A 39 -11.68 4.81 4.57
C ILE A 39 -11.92 3.33 4.90
N GLN A 40 -13.15 2.92 5.18
CA GLN A 40 -13.48 1.53 5.45
C GLN A 40 -13.06 0.60 4.28
N PHE A 41 -13.39 0.98 3.05
CA PHE A 41 -13.04 0.19 1.87
C PHE A 41 -11.52 0.18 1.63
N GLY A 42 -10.84 1.32 1.78
CA GLY A 42 -9.40 1.42 1.63
C GLY A 42 -8.64 0.58 2.66
N THR A 43 -9.08 0.63 3.91
CA THR A 43 -8.51 -0.17 5.01
C THR A 43 -8.74 -1.68 4.77
N TYR A 44 -9.94 -2.06 4.34
CA TYR A 44 -10.21 -3.44 3.96
C TYR A 44 -9.29 -3.90 2.83
N TYR A 45 -9.12 -3.07 1.80
CA TYR A 45 -8.30 -3.43 0.63
C TYR A 45 -6.84 -3.62 0.98
N ILE A 46 -6.24 -2.71 1.76
CA ILE A 46 -4.84 -2.87 2.17
C ILE A 46 -4.64 -4.10 3.06
N SER A 47 -5.57 -4.38 3.98
CA SER A 47 -5.55 -5.59 4.81
C SER A 47 -5.62 -6.87 3.97
N GLU A 48 -6.49 -6.89 2.95
CA GLU A 48 -6.57 -8.01 2.01
C GLU A 48 -5.26 -8.19 1.23
N LEU A 49 -4.64 -7.10 0.78
CA LEU A 49 -3.36 -7.16 0.08
C LEU A 49 -2.24 -7.71 0.97
N ILE A 50 -2.16 -7.27 2.22
CA ILE A 50 -1.19 -7.78 3.19
C ILE A 50 -1.38 -9.29 3.37
N HIS A 51 -2.62 -9.74 3.59
CA HIS A 51 -2.91 -11.17 3.73
C HIS A 51 -2.54 -11.97 2.47
N ARG A 52 -2.83 -11.45 1.27
CA ARG A 52 -2.53 -12.11 -0.02
C ARG A 52 -1.05 -12.12 -0.37
N LEU A 53 -0.22 -11.38 0.34
CA LEU A 53 1.22 -11.25 0.18
C LEU A 53 1.98 -11.77 1.40
N ASP A 54 1.36 -12.71 2.13
CA ASP A 54 1.96 -13.44 3.25
C ASP A 54 2.53 -12.52 4.34
N GLY A 55 1.85 -11.40 4.60
CA GLY A 55 2.24 -10.43 5.60
C GLY A 55 3.21 -9.34 5.12
N ASN A 56 3.68 -9.39 3.87
CA ASN A 56 4.61 -8.39 3.35
C ASN A 56 3.94 -7.03 3.15
N VAL A 57 4.07 -6.15 4.13
CA VAL A 57 3.45 -4.82 4.19
C VAL A 57 3.93 -3.93 3.05
N LEU A 58 5.24 -3.92 2.77
CA LEU A 58 5.81 -3.08 1.72
C LEU A 58 5.33 -3.50 0.33
N ALA A 59 5.28 -4.81 0.06
CA ALA A 59 4.71 -5.34 -1.19
C ALA A 59 3.22 -5.03 -1.31
N ALA A 60 2.47 -5.01 -0.19
CA ALA A 60 1.07 -4.61 -0.18
C ALA A 60 0.90 -3.12 -0.52
N PHE A 61 1.76 -2.24 0.00
CA PHE A 61 1.77 -0.82 -0.38
C PHE A 61 2.01 -0.62 -1.87
N PHE A 62 3.02 -1.28 -2.43
CA PHE A 62 3.26 -1.24 -3.88
C PHE A 62 2.08 -1.80 -4.67
N SER A 63 1.44 -2.86 -4.17
CA SER A 63 0.27 -3.48 -4.80
C SER A 63 -0.96 -2.58 -4.77
N TYR A 64 -1.11 -1.78 -3.75
CA TYR A 64 -2.19 -0.79 -3.66
C TYR A 64 -2.11 0.24 -4.80
N ASN A 65 -0.91 0.73 -5.08
CA ASN A 65 -0.66 1.70 -6.16
C ASN A 65 -0.59 1.05 -7.55
N ALA A 66 0.23 0.01 -7.72
CA ALA A 66 0.54 -0.55 -9.03
C ALA A 66 -0.29 -1.79 -9.42
N GLY A 67 -1.03 -2.36 -8.47
CA GLY A 67 -1.80 -3.59 -8.62
C GLY A 67 -0.99 -4.85 -8.30
N ILE A 68 -1.62 -5.78 -7.58
CA ILE A 68 -1.00 -7.01 -7.06
C ILE A 68 -0.38 -7.91 -8.13
N THR A 69 -0.96 -7.95 -9.32
CA THR A 69 -0.44 -8.76 -10.44
C THR A 69 0.93 -8.30 -10.89
N ARG A 70 1.15 -6.99 -10.95
CA ARG A 70 2.46 -6.40 -11.30
C ARG A 70 3.49 -6.68 -10.22
N VAL A 71 3.12 -6.43 -8.96
CA VAL A 71 4.03 -6.65 -7.83
C VAL A 71 4.42 -8.11 -7.72
N ARG A 72 3.49 -9.06 -7.86
CA ARG A 72 3.81 -10.49 -7.92
C ARG A 72 4.75 -10.85 -9.06
N ARG A 73 4.64 -10.19 -10.21
CA ARG A 73 5.58 -10.38 -11.31
C ARG A 73 6.96 -9.86 -10.92
N TRP A 74 7.05 -8.68 -10.31
CA TRP A 74 8.34 -8.15 -9.81
C TRP A 74 9.00 -9.08 -8.81
N LEU A 75 8.23 -9.58 -7.83
CA LEU A 75 8.72 -10.55 -6.85
C LEU A 75 9.32 -11.82 -7.49
N LYS A 76 8.73 -12.26 -8.63
CA LYS A 76 9.22 -13.45 -9.35
C LYS A 76 10.41 -13.18 -10.26
N THR A 77 10.49 -12.01 -10.85
CA THR A 77 11.49 -11.67 -11.88
C THR A 77 12.67 -10.85 -11.35
N SER A 78 12.49 -10.21 -10.21
CA SER A 78 13.56 -9.46 -9.56
C SER A 78 14.56 -10.43 -8.94
N LYS A 79 15.86 -10.20 -9.18
CA LYS A 79 16.95 -10.89 -8.47
C LYS A 79 17.02 -10.46 -6.98
N ILE A 80 16.24 -9.45 -6.62
CA ILE A 80 16.11 -8.94 -5.26
C ILE A 80 14.83 -9.56 -4.72
N GLU A 81 14.97 -10.54 -3.85
CA GLU A 81 13.86 -11.05 -3.07
C GLU A 81 13.41 -9.94 -2.11
N PHE A 82 12.13 -9.58 -2.14
CA PHE A 82 11.57 -8.60 -1.21
C PHE A 82 11.76 -9.03 0.25
N ASN A 83 11.83 -10.34 0.51
CA ASN A 83 12.15 -10.90 1.82
C ASN A 83 13.60 -10.64 2.26
N ASN A 84 14.49 -10.26 1.34
CA ASN A 84 15.87 -9.85 1.62
C ASN A 84 16.01 -8.32 1.69
N ALA A 85 14.91 -7.57 1.75
CA ALA A 85 14.95 -6.12 1.98
C ALA A 85 15.68 -5.73 3.28
N GLN A 86 15.78 -6.65 4.24
CA GLN A 86 16.58 -6.51 5.45
C GLN A 86 18.09 -6.43 5.19
N SER A 87 18.57 -6.93 4.06
CA SER A 87 19.99 -6.89 3.70
C SER A 87 20.38 -5.66 2.89
N LEU A 88 19.39 -4.90 2.39
CA LEU A 88 19.60 -3.67 1.62
C LEU A 88 19.11 -2.46 2.42
N PRO A 89 19.84 -1.35 2.42
CA PRO A 89 19.28 -0.08 2.87
C PRO A 89 17.97 0.20 2.16
N ILE A 90 16.97 0.70 2.90
CA ILE A 90 15.60 0.86 2.38
C ILE A 90 15.53 1.82 1.19
N ASP A 91 16.35 2.83 1.15
CA ASP A 91 16.50 3.76 0.05
C ASP A 91 16.97 3.04 -1.22
N LEU A 92 17.99 2.18 -1.10
CA LEU A 92 18.47 1.36 -2.21
C LEU A 92 17.41 0.37 -2.69
N PHE A 93 16.69 -0.27 -1.76
CA PHE A 93 15.59 -1.18 -2.09
C PHE A 93 14.49 -0.46 -2.87
N LEU A 94 14.08 0.73 -2.43
CA LEU A 94 13.06 1.53 -3.10
C LEU A 94 13.46 1.92 -4.53
N GLU A 95 14.75 2.16 -4.77
CA GLU A 95 15.25 2.49 -6.11
C GLU A 95 15.16 1.31 -7.10
N THR A 96 15.03 0.09 -6.61
CA THR A 96 14.90 -1.11 -7.46
C THR A 96 13.49 -1.31 -8.02
N VAL A 97 12.47 -0.62 -7.50
CA VAL A 97 11.10 -0.70 -7.99
C VAL A 97 11.02 -0.08 -9.40
N PRO A 98 10.52 -0.82 -10.43
CA PRO A 98 10.62 -0.40 -11.83
C PRO A 98 9.85 0.86 -12.20
N TYR A 99 8.77 1.18 -11.44
CA TYR A 99 7.90 2.31 -11.74
C TYR A 99 8.18 3.50 -10.82
N GLU A 100 8.49 4.66 -11.40
CA GLU A 100 8.80 5.89 -10.68
C GLU A 100 7.65 6.35 -9.78
N GLU A 101 6.40 6.29 -10.27
CA GLU A 101 5.22 6.62 -9.48
C GLU A 101 5.11 5.74 -8.23
N THR A 102 5.32 4.44 -8.38
CA THR A 102 5.24 3.48 -7.28
C THR A 102 6.39 3.67 -6.29
N ARG A 103 7.61 3.99 -6.77
CA ARG A 103 8.74 4.37 -5.89
C ARG A 103 8.39 5.61 -5.06
N GLY A 104 7.89 6.65 -5.73
CA GLY A 104 7.46 7.88 -5.07
C GLY A 104 6.34 7.65 -4.04
N TYR A 105 5.39 6.78 -4.36
CA TYR A 105 4.33 6.37 -3.43
C TYR A 105 4.89 5.64 -2.21
N GLY A 106 5.78 4.67 -2.39
CA GLY A 106 6.44 3.97 -1.28
C GLY A 106 7.20 4.91 -0.35
N ARG A 107 8.00 5.83 -0.90
CA ARG A 107 8.71 6.85 -0.12
C ARG A 107 7.77 7.71 0.73
N LYS A 108 6.67 8.17 0.15
CA LYS A 108 5.66 8.98 0.86
C LYS A 108 5.00 8.20 1.99
N LEU A 109 4.67 6.93 1.76
CA LEU A 109 4.04 6.09 2.79
C LEU A 109 4.99 5.80 3.96
N ILE A 110 6.23 5.44 3.69
CA ILE A 110 7.23 5.20 4.74
C ILE A 110 7.47 6.49 5.54
N GLY A 111 7.63 7.63 4.86
CA GLY A 111 7.79 8.91 5.53
C GLY A 111 6.59 9.29 6.40
N ALA A 112 5.37 9.11 5.87
CA ALA A 112 4.15 9.36 6.64
C ALA A 112 4.02 8.43 7.83
N ALA A 113 4.22 7.12 7.66
CA ALA A 113 4.17 6.15 8.74
C ALA A 113 5.19 6.46 9.84
N SER A 114 6.41 6.82 9.45
CA SER A 114 7.49 7.21 10.38
C SER A 114 7.11 8.44 11.20
N LEU A 115 6.55 9.46 10.54
CA LEU A 115 6.11 10.69 11.20
C LEU A 115 4.94 10.42 12.15
N TYR A 116 3.95 9.63 11.73
CA TYR A 116 2.83 9.23 12.58
C TYR A 116 3.27 8.40 13.77
N GLY A 117 4.17 7.44 13.57
CA GLY A 117 4.74 6.62 14.63
C GLY A 117 5.42 7.48 15.71
N TRP A 118 6.20 8.46 15.27
CA TRP A 118 6.87 9.39 16.17
C TRP A 118 5.90 10.33 16.90
N LEU A 119 4.97 10.97 16.16
CA LEU A 119 4.09 12.01 16.75
C LEU A 119 3.00 11.45 17.67
N TYR A 120 2.45 10.27 17.36
CA TYR A 120 1.26 9.75 18.03
C TYR A 120 1.49 8.50 18.86
N TYR A 121 2.58 7.78 18.62
CA TYR A 121 2.87 6.50 19.27
C TYR A 121 4.22 6.47 19.98
N ASP A 122 4.94 7.61 20.01
CA ASP A 122 6.27 7.74 20.61
C ASP A 122 7.27 6.67 20.14
N LYS A 123 7.11 6.24 18.88
CA LYS A 123 7.98 5.23 18.27
C LYS A 123 9.14 5.88 17.52
N PRO A 124 10.37 5.44 17.76
CA PRO A 124 11.51 5.87 16.95
C PRO A 124 11.29 5.55 15.47
N ILE A 125 11.76 6.42 14.58
CA ILE A 125 11.59 6.28 13.11
C ILE A 125 12.10 4.93 12.62
N TYR A 126 13.25 4.46 13.13
CA TYR A 126 13.85 3.19 12.71
C TYR A 126 12.96 1.98 13.06
N GLU A 127 12.26 2.00 14.19
CA GLU A 127 11.33 0.91 14.56
C GLU A 127 10.14 0.83 13.59
N VAL A 128 9.60 1.99 13.20
CA VAL A 128 8.51 2.04 12.24
C VAL A 128 8.96 1.52 10.88
N VAL A 129 10.13 1.94 10.42
CA VAL A 129 10.70 1.49 9.14
C VAL A 129 10.95 -0.03 9.18
N SER A 130 11.58 -0.54 10.24
CA SER A 130 11.81 -2.00 10.40
C SER A 130 10.51 -2.79 10.33
N SER A 131 9.45 -2.34 11.00
CA SER A 131 8.15 -3.02 11.00
C SER A 131 7.44 -3.05 9.63
N ILE A 132 7.84 -2.19 8.69
CA ILE A 132 7.30 -2.16 7.32
C ILE A 132 8.06 -3.12 6.41
N VAL A 133 9.35 -3.34 6.66
CA VAL A 133 10.24 -4.12 5.79
C VAL A 133 10.53 -5.53 6.28
N GLU A 134 10.21 -5.83 7.53
CA GLU A 134 10.22 -7.18 8.10
C GLU A 134 9.02 -8.01 7.61
#